data_35ca4075d537b030059c5c9009c8474d
#
_entry.id   35ca4075d537b030059c5c9009c8474d
#
_cell.length_a   1.000
_cell.length_b   1.000
_cell.length_c   1.000
_cell.angle_alpha   90.00
_cell.angle_beta   90.00
_cell.angle_gamma   90.00
#
_symmetry.space_group_name_H-M   'P 1'
#
loop_
_entity.id
_entity.type
_entity.pdbx_description
1 polymer ?
#
loop_
_entity_poly.entity_id
_entity_poly.type
_entity_poly.pdbx_seq_one_letter_code
_entity_poly.pdbx_strand_id
1 'polypeptide(L)'
;MPAFLPAGTFMNPAHDLLLQARSLYSQREIAAFFARDIKTVRRWEKGETPCPALLADGLQRLLQQHGAPAAPGRFRFIDLFAGIGGIRMGFEAHGGECVFTSEWNDFSRKTYIENHGNAHPFVGDIVPFPAESIPNHDVLLAGFPCQPFSIAGVSKKNALGRPHGFACTTQGTLFFDVARIIAAKRPRAFLLENVKNLLAHDRGNTFRIILETLRDELGYDV
;
A
#
# COMPACT_ATOMS: atom_id res chain seq x y z
N MET A 1 -34.15 -31.92 -44.50
CA MET A 1 -32.74 -31.58 -44.23
C MET A 1 -32.67 -30.93 -42.86
N PRO A 2 -32.05 -31.54 -41.85
CA PRO A 2 -31.87 -30.87 -40.55
C PRO A 2 -30.70 -29.84 -40.63
N ALA A 3 -30.97 -28.62 -40.16
CA ALA A 3 -30.02 -27.56 -40.10
C ALA A 3 -28.91 -27.93 -39.11
N PHE A 4 -27.66 -27.88 -39.58
CA PHE A 4 -26.46 -27.95 -38.74
C PHE A 4 -26.40 -26.73 -37.85
N LEU A 5 -26.54 -26.89 -36.55
CA LEU A 5 -26.17 -25.90 -35.55
C LEU A 5 -24.65 -25.74 -35.56
N PRO A 6 -24.11 -24.53 -35.50
CA PRO A 6 -22.67 -24.33 -35.43
C PRO A 6 -22.17 -24.93 -34.10
N ALA A 7 -21.02 -25.63 -34.20
CA ALA A 7 -20.33 -26.23 -33.07
C ALA A 7 -20.10 -25.20 -31.98
N GLY A 8 -20.62 -25.50 -30.78
CA GLY A 8 -20.43 -24.67 -29.60
C GLY A 8 -18.94 -24.41 -29.35
N THR A 9 -18.59 -23.19 -29.14
CA THR A 9 -17.28 -22.77 -28.65
C THR A 9 -17.04 -23.51 -27.34
N PHE A 10 -16.21 -24.57 -27.37
CA PHE A 10 -15.80 -25.25 -26.14
C PHE A 10 -15.13 -24.23 -25.24
N MET A 11 -15.84 -23.75 -24.22
CA MET A 11 -15.25 -22.92 -23.18
C MET A 11 -14.07 -23.70 -22.59
N ASN A 12 -12.89 -23.14 -22.68
CA ASN A 12 -11.70 -23.72 -22.04
C ASN A 12 -11.61 -23.18 -20.61
N PRO A 13 -12.08 -23.91 -19.59
CA PRO A 13 -12.13 -23.42 -18.22
C PRO A 13 -10.75 -23.00 -17.70
N ALA A 14 -9.67 -23.60 -18.20
CA ALA A 14 -8.32 -23.20 -17.84
C ALA A 14 -7.94 -21.84 -18.41
N HIS A 15 -8.47 -21.46 -19.58
CA HIS A 15 -8.23 -20.12 -20.16
C HIS A 15 -8.95 -19.04 -19.36
N ASP A 16 -10.20 -19.27 -18.97
CA ASP A 16 -10.98 -18.32 -18.18
C ASP A 16 -10.37 -18.13 -16.79
N LEU A 17 -9.92 -19.20 -16.15
CA LEU A 17 -9.18 -19.14 -14.88
C LEU A 17 -7.83 -18.43 -15.04
N LEU A 18 -7.14 -18.59 -16.18
CA LEU A 18 -5.91 -17.85 -16.46
C LEU A 18 -6.17 -16.36 -16.57
N LEU A 19 -7.23 -15.93 -17.26
CA LEU A 19 -7.59 -14.51 -17.36
C LEU A 19 -7.95 -13.92 -15.99
N GLN A 20 -8.66 -14.69 -15.14
CA GLN A 20 -8.92 -14.29 -13.75
C GLN A 20 -7.62 -14.18 -12.96
N ALA A 21 -6.72 -15.17 -13.06
CA ALA A 21 -5.43 -15.11 -12.39
C ALA A 21 -4.57 -13.92 -12.88
N ARG A 22 -4.69 -13.52 -14.16
CA ARG A 22 -3.99 -12.36 -14.73
C ARG A 22 -4.47 -11.02 -14.16
N SER A 23 -5.67 -10.92 -13.64
CA SER A 23 -6.12 -9.71 -12.93
C SER A 23 -5.44 -9.53 -11.55
N LEU A 24 -4.87 -10.60 -10.99
CA LEU A 24 -4.28 -10.64 -9.65
C LEU A 24 -2.76 -10.84 -9.67
N TYR A 25 -2.23 -11.54 -10.67
CA TYR A 25 -0.83 -11.93 -10.78
C TYR A 25 -0.21 -11.48 -12.11
N SER A 26 1.06 -11.12 -12.10
CA SER A 26 1.83 -10.85 -13.31
C SER A 26 2.07 -12.13 -14.13
N GLN A 27 2.35 -12.00 -15.44
CA GLN A 27 2.76 -13.14 -16.27
C GLN A 27 3.98 -13.87 -15.69
N ARG A 28 4.90 -13.15 -15.04
CA ARG A 28 6.11 -13.70 -14.41
C ARG A 28 5.77 -14.59 -13.21
N GLU A 29 4.86 -14.17 -12.36
CA GLU A 29 4.42 -14.94 -11.19
C GLU A 29 3.69 -16.22 -11.59
N ILE A 30 2.78 -16.13 -12.56
CA ILE A 30 2.10 -17.32 -13.09
C ILE A 30 3.10 -18.28 -13.77
N ALA A 31 4.06 -17.75 -14.52
CA ALA A 31 5.09 -18.55 -15.16
C ALA A 31 5.96 -19.27 -14.12
N ALA A 32 6.36 -18.59 -13.05
CA ALA A 32 7.11 -19.17 -11.94
C ALA A 32 6.31 -20.26 -11.22
N PHE A 33 5.03 -20.01 -10.92
CA PHE A 33 4.16 -20.96 -10.24
C PHE A 33 4.01 -22.29 -11.01
N PHE A 34 3.92 -22.21 -12.34
CA PHE A 34 3.78 -23.41 -13.19
C PHE A 34 5.11 -23.92 -13.77
N ALA A 35 6.25 -23.38 -13.37
CA ALA A 35 7.55 -23.69 -13.94
C ALA A 35 7.56 -23.59 -15.48
N ARG A 36 7.01 -22.50 -16.02
CA ARG A 36 6.89 -22.23 -17.46
C ARG A 36 7.63 -20.94 -17.85
N ASP A 37 7.91 -20.80 -19.14
CA ASP A 37 8.42 -19.56 -19.69
C ASP A 37 7.32 -18.49 -19.76
N ILE A 38 7.66 -17.22 -19.52
CA ILE A 38 6.75 -16.07 -19.58
C ILE A 38 6.08 -15.97 -20.95
N LYS A 39 6.83 -16.26 -22.04
CA LYS A 39 6.28 -16.24 -23.41
C LYS A 39 5.17 -17.26 -23.58
N THR A 40 5.26 -18.40 -22.89
CA THR A 40 4.23 -19.44 -22.92
C THR A 40 2.94 -18.94 -22.26
N VAL A 41 3.02 -18.33 -21.07
CA VAL A 41 1.87 -17.73 -20.38
C VAL A 41 1.24 -16.63 -21.22
N ARG A 42 2.05 -15.78 -21.86
CA ARG A 42 1.56 -14.73 -22.76
C ARG A 42 0.81 -15.28 -23.97
N ARG A 43 1.26 -16.40 -24.55
CA ARG A 43 0.59 -17.05 -25.68
C ARG A 43 -0.76 -17.65 -25.25
N TRP A 44 -0.83 -18.24 -24.06
CA TRP A 44 -2.08 -18.72 -23.51
C TRP A 44 -3.08 -17.59 -23.25
N GLU A 45 -2.61 -16.49 -22.64
CA GLU A 45 -3.44 -15.31 -22.35
C GLU A 45 -4.04 -14.70 -23.64
N LYS A 46 -3.25 -14.64 -24.71
CA LYS A 46 -3.69 -14.13 -26.01
C LYS A 46 -4.51 -15.12 -26.83
N GLY A 47 -4.67 -16.37 -26.38
CA GLY A 47 -5.31 -17.42 -27.15
C GLY A 47 -4.50 -17.89 -28.37
N GLU A 48 -3.22 -17.49 -28.51
CA GLU A 48 -2.33 -17.93 -29.59
C GLU A 48 -2.04 -19.45 -29.52
N THR A 49 -2.07 -19.99 -28.30
CA THR A 49 -2.02 -21.42 -28.04
C THR A 49 -3.03 -21.73 -26.91
N PRO A 50 -3.73 -22.89 -26.94
CA PRO A 50 -4.69 -23.24 -25.92
C PRO A 50 -4.00 -23.40 -24.55
N CYS A 51 -4.59 -22.82 -23.50
CA CYS A 51 -4.15 -23.09 -22.13
C CYS A 51 -4.48 -24.55 -21.79
N PRO A 52 -3.50 -25.38 -21.36
CA PRO A 52 -3.75 -26.79 -21.07
C PRO A 52 -4.79 -26.97 -19.96
N ALA A 53 -5.79 -27.81 -20.19
CA ALA A 53 -6.87 -28.06 -19.22
C ALA A 53 -6.35 -28.57 -17.87
N LEU A 54 -5.24 -29.30 -17.87
CA LEU A 54 -4.59 -29.80 -16.64
C LEU A 54 -4.09 -28.69 -15.69
N LEU A 55 -3.97 -27.44 -16.17
CA LEU A 55 -3.57 -26.30 -15.32
C LEU A 55 -4.76 -25.69 -14.56
N ALA A 56 -5.99 -26.11 -14.82
CA ALA A 56 -7.19 -25.56 -14.20
C ALA A 56 -7.13 -25.64 -12.66
N ASP A 57 -6.79 -26.80 -12.12
CA ASP A 57 -6.67 -26.99 -10.66
C ASP A 57 -5.55 -26.12 -10.04
N GLY A 58 -4.44 -25.99 -10.74
CA GLY A 58 -3.34 -25.13 -10.32
C GLY A 58 -3.74 -23.65 -10.32
N LEU A 59 -4.47 -23.21 -11.35
CA LEU A 59 -5.00 -21.86 -11.44
C LEU A 59 -6.05 -21.58 -10.36
N GLN A 60 -6.93 -22.54 -10.07
CA GLN A 60 -7.88 -22.42 -8.96
C GLN A 60 -7.16 -22.30 -7.61
N ARG A 61 -6.12 -23.09 -7.35
CA ARG A 61 -5.30 -22.97 -6.14
C ARG A 61 -4.63 -21.60 -6.06
N LEU A 62 -4.08 -21.11 -7.17
CA LEU A 62 -3.47 -19.78 -7.23
C LEU A 62 -4.50 -18.69 -6.90
N LEU A 63 -5.70 -18.76 -7.44
CA LEU A 63 -6.81 -17.85 -7.15
C LEU A 63 -7.28 -17.95 -5.68
N GLN A 64 -7.37 -19.16 -5.14
CA GLN A 64 -7.73 -19.40 -3.74
C GLN A 64 -6.68 -18.86 -2.77
N GLN A 65 -5.40 -18.90 -3.12
CA GLN A 65 -4.33 -18.29 -2.31
C GLN A 65 -4.49 -16.77 -2.19
N HIS A 66 -5.02 -16.12 -3.22
CA HIS A 66 -5.31 -14.69 -3.17
C HIS A 66 -6.59 -14.35 -2.39
N GLY A 67 -7.55 -15.26 -2.37
CA GLY A 67 -8.83 -15.13 -1.66
C GLY A 67 -8.91 -15.86 -0.32
N ALA A 68 -7.87 -16.61 0.06
CA ALA A 68 -7.82 -17.18 1.41
C ALA A 68 -7.73 -16.02 2.41
N PRO A 69 -8.60 -15.99 3.46
CA PRO A 69 -8.39 -15.04 4.55
C PRO A 69 -6.95 -15.26 5.04
N ALA A 70 -6.15 -14.21 5.01
CA ALA A 70 -4.79 -14.26 5.53
C ALA A 70 -4.87 -14.90 6.90
N ALA A 71 -4.00 -15.90 7.17
CA ALA A 71 -3.82 -16.40 8.54
C ALA A 71 -3.66 -15.18 9.45
N PRO A 72 -4.26 -15.16 10.66
CA PRO A 72 -4.27 -13.96 11.51
C PRO A 72 -2.89 -13.33 11.49
N GLY A 73 -2.83 -12.09 11.03
CA GLY A 73 -1.60 -11.40 10.66
C GLY A 73 -0.58 -11.48 11.79
N ARG A 74 0.67 -11.75 11.47
CA ARG A 74 1.76 -11.78 12.46
C ARG A 74 2.00 -10.40 13.07
N PHE A 75 1.52 -9.33 12.43
CA PHE A 75 1.60 -7.96 12.90
C PHE A 75 0.49 -7.11 12.27
N ARG A 76 0.11 -6.04 12.93
CA ARG A 76 -0.89 -5.08 12.47
C ARG A 76 -0.21 -3.84 11.92
N PHE A 77 -0.72 -3.29 10.83
CA PHE A 77 -0.19 -2.06 10.28
C PHE A 77 -1.30 -1.09 9.85
N ILE A 78 -0.92 0.18 9.71
CA ILE A 78 -1.75 1.22 9.13
C ILE A 78 -1.10 1.76 7.85
N ASP A 79 -1.92 2.22 6.90
CA ASP A 79 -1.48 2.71 5.58
C ASP A 79 -1.97 4.15 5.38
N LEU A 80 -1.08 5.11 5.56
CA LEU A 80 -1.37 6.53 5.44
C LEU A 80 -0.92 7.05 4.07
N PHE A 81 -1.73 7.94 3.47
CA PHE A 81 -1.52 8.43 2.10
C PHE A 81 -1.44 7.26 1.11
N ALA A 82 -2.34 6.33 1.27
CA ALA A 82 -2.24 4.96 0.74
C ALA A 82 -2.28 4.88 -0.79
N GLY A 83 -2.73 5.94 -1.48
CA GLY A 83 -2.90 5.92 -2.92
C GLY A 83 -3.85 4.78 -3.34
N ILE A 84 -3.35 3.87 -4.16
CA ILE A 84 -4.08 2.68 -4.60
C ILE A 84 -3.68 1.40 -3.83
N GLY A 85 -2.88 1.52 -2.75
CA GLY A 85 -2.50 0.41 -1.87
C GLY A 85 -1.21 -0.32 -2.25
N GLY A 86 -0.30 0.32 -2.98
CA GLY A 86 0.93 -0.33 -3.44
C GLY A 86 1.85 -0.79 -2.31
N ILE A 87 2.04 0.01 -1.26
CA ILE A 87 2.87 -0.35 -0.10
C ILE A 87 2.18 -1.46 0.70
N ARG A 88 0.87 -1.34 0.92
CA ARG A 88 0.04 -2.33 1.61
C ARG A 88 0.24 -3.74 1.08
N MET A 89 0.23 -3.92 -0.25
CA MET A 89 0.41 -5.23 -0.89
C MET A 89 1.68 -5.95 -0.43
N GLY A 90 2.79 -5.21 -0.29
CA GLY A 90 4.05 -5.77 0.19
C GLY A 90 3.97 -6.28 1.63
N PHE A 91 3.28 -5.57 2.50
CA PHE A 91 3.14 -5.93 3.92
C PHE A 91 2.13 -7.06 4.13
N GLU A 92 1.01 -7.09 3.40
CA GLU A 92 0.05 -8.19 3.41
C GLU A 92 0.66 -9.50 2.91
N ALA A 93 1.51 -9.45 1.87
CA ALA A 93 2.23 -10.62 1.37
C ALA A 93 3.13 -11.28 2.43
N HIS A 94 3.51 -10.54 3.48
CA HIS A 94 4.34 -11.01 4.59
C HIS A 94 3.54 -11.25 5.88
N GLY A 95 2.21 -11.36 5.78
CA GLY A 95 1.33 -11.70 6.90
C GLY A 95 0.95 -10.50 7.78
N GLY A 96 1.08 -9.28 7.25
CA GLY A 96 0.55 -8.09 7.90
C GLY A 96 -0.97 -7.96 7.72
N GLU A 97 -1.64 -7.43 8.74
CA GLU A 97 -3.06 -7.08 8.71
C GLU A 97 -3.22 -5.56 8.71
N CYS A 98 -3.82 -4.99 7.63
CA CYS A 98 -4.12 -3.57 7.59
C CYS A 98 -5.33 -3.27 8.47
N VAL A 99 -5.17 -2.38 9.45
CA VAL A 99 -6.22 -2.08 10.44
C VAL A 99 -6.74 -0.64 10.35
N PHE A 100 -6.11 0.19 9.52
CA PHE A 100 -6.54 1.57 9.28
C PHE A 100 -5.89 2.10 8.00
N THR A 101 -6.64 2.90 7.24
CA THR A 101 -6.14 3.54 6.01
C THR A 101 -6.57 5.00 5.95
N SER A 102 -5.72 5.86 5.40
CA SER A 102 -6.12 7.20 4.99
C SER A 102 -5.67 7.50 3.55
N GLU A 103 -6.59 8.06 2.77
CA GLU A 103 -6.32 8.56 1.42
C GLU A 103 -7.38 9.61 1.05
N TRP A 104 -6.95 10.82 0.73
CA TRP A 104 -7.89 11.93 0.51
C TRP A 104 -8.42 12.00 -0.92
N ASN A 105 -7.69 11.45 -1.90
CA ASN A 105 -8.09 11.47 -3.30
C ASN A 105 -9.18 10.43 -3.56
N ASP A 106 -10.37 10.88 -3.99
CA ASP A 106 -11.54 10.01 -4.20
C ASP A 106 -11.34 8.95 -5.29
N PHE A 107 -10.53 9.23 -6.32
CA PHE A 107 -10.25 8.25 -7.36
C PHE A 107 -9.31 7.14 -6.85
N SER A 108 -8.28 7.53 -6.12
CA SER A 108 -7.38 6.57 -5.46
C SER A 108 -8.14 5.71 -4.44
N ARG A 109 -9.02 6.31 -3.63
CA ARG A 109 -9.87 5.59 -2.66
C ARG A 109 -10.77 4.55 -3.32
N LYS A 110 -11.41 4.88 -4.45
CA LYS A 110 -12.24 3.92 -5.20
C LYS A 110 -11.40 2.72 -5.64
N THR A 111 -10.27 2.96 -6.29
CA THR A 111 -9.37 1.90 -6.72
C THR A 111 -8.83 1.08 -5.55
N TYR A 112 -8.48 1.75 -4.44
CA TYR A 112 -8.03 1.07 -3.23
C TYR A 112 -9.11 0.12 -2.68
N ILE A 113 -10.36 0.59 -2.57
CA ILE A 113 -11.48 -0.22 -2.06
C ILE A 113 -11.79 -1.40 -3.00
N GLU A 114 -11.71 -1.19 -4.31
CA GLU A 114 -11.89 -2.27 -5.29
C GLU A 114 -10.82 -3.36 -5.16
N ASN A 115 -9.58 -2.98 -4.87
CA ASN A 115 -8.45 -3.90 -4.75
C ASN A 115 -8.39 -4.60 -3.38
N HIS A 116 -8.71 -3.88 -2.31
CA HIS A 116 -8.43 -4.32 -0.93
C HIS A 116 -9.66 -4.41 -0.03
N GLY A 117 -10.82 -3.99 -0.53
CA GLY A 117 -12.03 -3.89 0.29
C GLY A 117 -11.98 -2.74 1.30
N ASN A 118 -12.97 -2.72 2.20
CA ASN A 118 -13.15 -1.69 3.24
C ASN A 118 -13.47 -2.30 4.62
N ALA A 119 -12.83 -3.42 4.94
CA ALA A 119 -13.11 -4.15 6.18
C ALA A 119 -12.62 -3.45 7.45
N HIS A 120 -11.82 -2.38 7.34
CA HIS A 120 -11.31 -1.57 8.44
C HIS A 120 -11.63 -0.08 8.23
N PRO A 121 -11.46 0.80 9.25
CA PRO A 121 -11.69 2.23 9.11
C PRO A 121 -10.84 2.84 7.99
N PHE A 122 -11.50 3.54 7.07
CA PHE A 122 -10.87 4.23 5.96
C PHE A 122 -11.30 5.71 5.97
N VAL A 123 -10.36 6.61 6.26
CA VAL A 123 -10.61 8.05 6.32
C VAL A 123 -10.05 8.76 5.09
N GLY A 124 -10.62 9.91 4.75
CA GLY A 124 -10.12 10.77 3.69
C GLY A 124 -8.90 11.56 4.15
N ASP A 125 -9.17 12.72 4.74
CA ASP A 125 -8.13 13.61 5.25
C ASP A 125 -7.68 13.16 6.66
N ILE A 126 -6.38 12.93 6.80
CA ILE A 126 -5.78 12.52 8.07
C ILE A 126 -5.52 13.70 9.02
N VAL A 127 -5.46 14.93 8.50
CA VAL A 127 -5.10 16.12 9.27
C VAL A 127 -6.05 16.37 10.45
N PRO A 128 -7.40 16.41 10.25
CA PRO A 128 -8.34 16.62 11.35
C PRO A 128 -8.59 15.35 12.18
N PHE A 129 -8.07 14.18 11.77
CA PHE A 129 -8.39 12.92 12.44
C PHE A 129 -7.57 12.75 13.73
N PRO A 130 -8.22 12.50 14.90
CA PRO A 130 -7.53 12.34 16.17
C PRO A 130 -6.62 11.11 16.17
N ALA A 131 -5.35 11.29 16.50
CA ALA A 131 -4.38 10.18 16.52
C ALA A 131 -4.79 9.07 17.49
N GLU A 132 -5.43 9.43 18.60
CA GLU A 132 -5.91 8.50 19.64
C GLU A 132 -6.97 7.55 19.12
N SER A 133 -7.77 7.99 18.14
CA SER A 133 -8.83 7.18 17.50
C SER A 133 -8.31 6.17 16.48
N ILE A 134 -7.05 6.27 16.09
CA ILE A 134 -6.41 5.27 15.21
C ILE A 134 -6.20 3.99 16.00
N PRO A 135 -6.49 2.80 15.44
CA PRO A 135 -6.24 1.52 16.12
C PRO A 135 -4.76 1.33 16.50
N ASN A 136 -4.49 0.59 17.58
CA ASN A 136 -3.12 0.20 17.90
C ASN A 136 -2.57 -0.71 16.79
N HIS A 137 -1.33 -0.50 16.43
CA HIS A 137 -0.65 -1.19 15.34
C HIS A 137 0.85 -1.34 15.62
N ASP A 138 1.49 -2.30 14.97
CA ASP A 138 2.92 -2.57 15.11
C ASP A 138 3.75 -1.74 14.14
N VAL A 139 3.22 -1.49 12.93
CA VAL A 139 3.93 -0.81 11.83
C VAL A 139 3.07 0.32 11.27
N LEU A 140 3.69 1.49 11.03
CA LEU A 140 3.07 2.60 10.32
C LEU A 140 3.70 2.71 8.93
N LEU A 141 2.88 2.72 7.89
CA LEU A 141 3.28 2.97 6.51
C LEU A 141 2.80 4.34 6.10
N ALA A 142 3.65 5.15 5.44
CA ALA A 142 3.25 6.46 4.92
C ALA A 142 4.06 6.87 3.69
N GLY A 143 3.40 6.95 2.54
CA GLY A 143 3.91 7.61 1.32
C GLY A 143 3.47 9.07 1.28
N PHE A 144 3.99 9.92 2.17
CA PHE A 144 3.53 11.30 2.27
C PHE A 144 4.11 12.20 1.16
N PRO A 145 3.34 13.20 0.65
CA PRO A 145 3.81 14.07 -0.40
C PRO A 145 4.95 14.98 0.06
N CYS A 146 5.91 15.23 -0.85
CA CYS A 146 7.00 16.18 -0.61
C CYS A 146 6.45 17.61 -0.67
N GLN A 147 6.11 18.16 0.48
CA GLN A 147 5.69 19.55 0.62
C GLN A 147 6.80 20.39 1.25
N PRO A 148 7.02 21.63 0.81
CA PRO A 148 8.03 22.50 1.41
C PRO A 148 7.68 22.77 2.88
N PHE A 149 8.65 22.57 3.78
CA PHE A 149 8.53 23.04 5.15
C PHE A 149 8.53 24.57 5.14
N SER A 150 7.49 25.17 5.67
CA SER A 150 7.49 26.61 5.88
C SER A 150 8.49 26.94 7.00
N ILE A 151 9.68 27.41 6.60
CA ILE A 151 10.78 27.81 7.50
C ILE A 151 10.33 28.86 8.53
N ALA A 152 9.33 29.68 8.21
CA ALA A 152 8.77 30.69 9.10
C ALA A 152 8.23 30.12 10.43
N GLY A 153 7.72 28.88 10.45
CA GLY A 153 7.24 28.22 11.66
C GLY A 153 8.37 27.67 12.54
N VAL A 154 9.44 27.16 11.94
CA VAL A 154 10.57 26.53 12.65
C VAL A 154 11.50 27.60 13.23
N SER A 155 11.84 28.62 12.45
CA SER A 155 12.75 29.71 12.89
C SER A 155 12.20 30.58 14.02
N LYS A 156 10.89 30.83 14.07
CA LYS A 156 10.25 31.64 15.10
C LYS A 156 10.23 30.96 16.46
N LYS A 157 10.40 29.65 16.54
CA LYS A 157 10.44 28.87 17.79
C LYS A 157 11.83 28.79 18.40
N ASN A 158 12.86 28.65 17.59
CA ASN A 158 14.25 28.67 18.03
C ASN A 158 14.61 30.01 18.67
N ALA A 159 13.97 31.11 18.20
CA ALA A 159 14.18 32.47 18.74
C ALA A 159 13.44 32.75 20.07
N LEU A 160 12.43 31.96 20.45
CA LEU A 160 11.58 32.19 21.62
C LEU A 160 11.81 31.24 22.79
N GLY A 161 12.81 30.34 22.72
CA GLY A 161 13.20 29.46 23.83
C GLY A 161 12.09 28.55 24.37
N ARG A 162 11.06 28.25 23.55
CA ARG A 162 9.95 27.39 23.97
C ARG A 162 10.29 25.92 23.80
N PRO A 163 9.83 25.04 24.71
CA PRO A 163 10.13 23.62 24.63
C PRO A 163 9.73 23.01 23.29
N HIS A 164 10.64 22.25 22.70
CA HIS A 164 10.40 21.44 21.52
C HIS A 164 9.38 20.36 21.88
N GLY A 165 8.20 20.42 21.31
CA GLY A 165 7.17 19.41 21.53
C GLY A 165 6.05 19.52 20.50
N PHE A 166 5.39 18.41 20.24
CA PHE A 166 4.30 18.24 19.28
C PHE A 166 3.08 19.16 19.49
N ALA A 167 3.04 19.91 20.60
CA ALA A 167 1.96 20.84 20.92
C ALA A 167 1.93 22.11 20.07
N CYS A 168 2.80 22.25 19.07
CA CYS A 168 2.84 23.43 18.26
C CYS A 168 2.22 23.18 16.90
N THR A 169 1.04 23.75 16.72
CA THR A 169 0.32 23.94 15.44
C THR A 169 1.19 24.65 14.40
N THR A 170 2.24 24.01 13.91
CA THR A 170 2.86 24.36 12.65
C THR A 170 2.06 23.68 11.56
N GLN A 171 0.94 24.31 11.22
CA GLN A 171 0.22 23.99 10.01
C GLN A 171 1.19 24.03 8.83
N GLY A 172 1.27 22.95 8.08
CA GLY A 172 1.89 23.07 6.80
C GLY A 172 2.57 21.88 6.17
N THR A 173 2.84 20.78 6.89
CA THR A 173 3.37 19.61 6.20
C THR A 173 2.80 18.32 6.77
N LEU A 174 2.33 17.45 5.89
CA LEU A 174 1.74 16.16 6.23
C LEU A 174 2.72 15.23 6.97
N PHE A 175 4.03 15.49 6.89
CA PHE A 175 5.02 14.80 7.73
C PHE A 175 4.75 14.99 9.23
N PHE A 176 4.36 16.18 9.68
CA PHE A 176 4.07 16.40 11.10
C PHE A 176 2.79 15.70 11.56
N ASP A 177 1.85 15.42 10.64
CA ASP A 177 0.72 14.55 10.93
C ASP A 177 1.14 13.10 11.11
N VAL A 178 2.09 12.61 10.30
CA VAL A 178 2.72 11.31 10.52
C VAL A 178 3.44 11.28 11.87
N ALA A 179 4.25 12.30 12.17
CA ALA A 179 5.01 12.39 13.42
C ALA A 179 4.09 12.42 14.67
N ARG A 180 2.96 13.15 14.66
CA ARG A 180 1.99 13.15 15.76
C ARG A 180 1.34 11.79 15.97
N ILE A 181 1.07 11.05 14.89
CA ILE A 181 0.52 9.69 14.98
C ILE A 181 1.55 8.73 15.55
N ILE A 182 2.82 8.79 15.08
CA ILE A 182 3.93 8.02 15.65
C ILE A 182 4.10 8.32 17.14
N ALA A 183 4.04 9.60 17.54
CA ALA A 183 4.14 10.01 18.94
C ALA A 183 3.02 9.40 19.81
N ALA A 184 1.77 9.46 19.32
CA ALA A 184 0.60 8.99 20.05
C ALA A 184 0.51 7.46 20.12
N LYS A 185 0.86 6.77 19.04
CA LYS A 185 0.66 5.31 18.90
C LYS A 185 1.91 4.48 19.18
N ARG A 186 3.09 5.06 19.06
CA ARG A 186 4.36 4.40 19.34
C ARG A 186 4.51 3.04 18.65
N PRO A 187 4.31 2.96 17.32
CA PRO A 187 4.48 1.70 16.59
C PRO A 187 5.90 1.17 16.78
N ARG A 188 6.09 -0.14 16.66
CA ARG A 188 7.43 -0.78 16.76
C ARG A 188 8.35 -0.40 15.61
N ALA A 189 7.77 -0.13 14.44
CA ALA A 189 8.49 0.30 13.24
C ALA A 189 7.61 1.18 12.36
N PHE A 190 8.23 1.91 11.45
CA PHE A 190 7.53 2.63 10.39
C PHE A 190 8.32 2.53 9.07
N LEU A 191 7.62 2.63 7.96
CA LEU A 191 8.15 2.83 6.63
C LEU A 191 7.64 4.16 6.10
N LEU A 192 8.54 5.12 5.87
CA LEU A 192 8.23 6.41 5.28
C LEU A 192 8.79 6.47 3.87
N GLU A 193 7.92 6.58 2.87
CA GLU A 193 8.29 6.67 1.46
C GLU A 193 8.22 8.11 0.98
N ASN A 194 9.20 8.53 0.19
CA ASN A 194 9.18 9.82 -0.47
C ASN A 194 10.08 9.84 -1.71
N VAL A 195 9.93 10.86 -2.54
CA VAL A 195 10.74 11.03 -3.74
C VAL A 195 12.22 11.29 -3.40
N LYS A 196 13.13 10.81 -4.27
CA LYS A 196 14.59 10.99 -4.12
C LYS A 196 15.00 12.45 -3.86
N ASN A 197 14.26 13.41 -4.43
CA ASN A 197 14.57 14.84 -4.28
C ASN A 197 14.41 15.36 -2.83
N LEU A 198 13.76 14.62 -1.94
CA LEU A 198 13.63 14.98 -0.53
C LEU A 198 15.00 15.20 0.13
N LEU A 199 16.00 14.42 -0.24
CA LEU A 199 17.37 14.54 0.29
C LEU A 199 18.03 15.90 -0.01
N ALA A 200 17.72 16.48 -1.18
CA ALA A 200 18.29 17.77 -1.63
C ALA A 200 17.33 18.94 -1.39
N HIS A 201 16.08 18.68 -1.02
CA HIS A 201 15.06 19.71 -0.83
C HIS A 201 15.49 20.71 0.26
N ASP A 202 15.34 21.99 -0.05
CA ASP A 202 15.78 23.09 0.83
C ASP A 202 17.24 22.92 1.33
N ARG A 203 18.16 22.58 0.41
CA ARG A 203 19.59 22.33 0.71
C ARG A 203 19.80 21.24 1.77
N GLY A 204 18.91 20.24 1.83
CA GLY A 204 18.95 19.16 2.80
C GLY A 204 18.26 19.47 4.14
N ASN A 205 17.79 20.69 4.38
CA ASN A 205 17.13 21.05 5.65
C ASN A 205 15.87 20.23 5.91
N THR A 206 15.06 19.99 4.88
CA THR A 206 13.84 19.20 4.99
C THR A 206 14.12 17.81 5.55
N PHE A 207 15.07 17.11 4.95
CA PHE A 207 15.42 15.74 5.38
C PHE A 207 16.07 15.75 6.78
N ARG A 208 16.90 16.74 7.09
CA ARG A 208 17.49 16.91 8.42
C ARG A 208 16.40 17.06 9.50
N ILE A 209 15.39 17.90 9.27
CA ILE A 209 14.27 18.09 10.21
C ILE A 209 13.50 16.79 10.41
N ILE A 210 13.24 16.03 9.34
CA ILE A 210 12.59 14.71 9.43
C ILE A 210 13.40 13.79 10.33
N LEU A 211 14.71 13.67 10.09
CA LEU A 211 15.58 12.79 10.89
C LEU A 211 15.67 13.23 12.35
N GLU A 212 15.85 14.53 12.63
CA GLU A 212 15.88 15.07 13.99
C GLU A 212 14.56 14.78 14.72
N THR A 213 13.42 15.00 14.07
CA THR A 213 12.11 14.68 14.67
C THR A 213 11.98 13.19 15.00
N LEU A 214 12.36 12.31 14.08
CA LEU A 214 12.22 10.86 14.29
C LEU A 214 13.22 10.31 15.32
N ARG A 215 14.49 10.76 15.28
CA ARG A 215 15.56 10.27 16.14
C ARG A 215 15.57 10.98 17.50
N ASP A 216 15.66 12.31 17.49
CA ASP A 216 15.98 13.07 18.69
C ASP A 216 14.72 13.36 19.52
N GLU A 217 13.58 13.62 18.86
CA GLU A 217 12.33 13.89 19.57
C GLU A 217 11.52 12.62 19.83
N LEU A 218 11.45 11.70 18.87
CA LEU A 218 10.65 10.48 18.99
C LEU A 218 11.44 9.24 19.45
N GLY A 219 12.77 9.28 19.38
CA GLY A 219 13.65 8.23 19.91
C GLY A 219 13.65 6.94 19.09
N TYR A 220 13.50 7.04 17.77
CA TYR A 220 13.61 5.89 16.88
C TYR A 220 14.99 5.82 16.22
N ASP A 221 15.45 4.61 15.96
CA ASP A 221 16.60 4.37 15.09
C ASP A 221 16.14 4.46 13.62
N VAL A 222 16.75 5.40 12.84
CA VAL A 222 16.37 5.69 11.45
C VAL A 222 17.59 5.75 10.56
#